data_2ff98e5c008558f7cddd75fc6d8d53ac
#
_entry.id   2ff98e5c008558f7cddd75fc6d8d53ac
#
_cell.length_a   1.000
_cell.length_b   1.000
_cell.length_c   1.000
_cell.angle_alpha   90.00
_cell.angle_beta   90.00
_cell.angle_gamma   90.00
#
_symmetry.space_group_name_H-M   'P 1'
#
loop_
_entity.id
_entity.type
_entity.pdbx_description
1 polymer ?
#
loop_
_entity_poly.entity_id
_entity_poly.type
_entity_poly.pdbx_seq_one_letter_code
_entity_poly.pdbx_strand_id
1 'polypeptide(L)'
;RILENMIKNKYTAHKYVSDYYTNYNTISGWLSDMRSMPLSIDSIELCSENYVSKKNVSNAGKSFLFSIQRFFSSFANAYNTSADEKTYDLRLWVNWGRDQAQVLNSLVENSFTPKTGFNVKLEIVATSVINGILSGNAPDLILCSSRSTPVNLAMRGALTDLSEFDDFEETLKSFQNGAAEPYYYNGGCYALPDTQSFMIMFYRKDVLEKLELGVPKTWDEFTDATVKILRNNMQVSLPYTKMNGTAAADGGVGSLSLFPTLLTQNGVEIYNNKRNMCNLGSAEAISVFADWTKLYTDYK
;
A
#
# COMPACT_ATOMS: atom_id res chain seq x y z
N ARG A 1 -23.36 18.67 2.83
CA ARG A 1 -23.14 19.50 4.05
C ARG A 1 -21.71 20.04 4.15
N ILE A 2 -20.65 19.22 4.05
CA ILE A 2 -19.24 19.71 4.09
C ILE A 2 -18.95 20.64 2.91
N LEU A 3 -19.25 20.23 1.67
CA LEU A 3 -19.11 21.05 0.48
C LEU A 3 -19.92 22.34 0.57
N GLU A 4 -21.15 22.30 1.07
CA GLU A 4 -21.98 23.48 1.29
C GLU A 4 -21.33 24.46 2.26
N ASN A 5 -20.73 23.97 3.35
CA ASN A 5 -20.03 24.80 4.31
C ASN A 5 -18.76 25.44 3.68
N MET A 6 -18.04 24.70 2.85
CA MET A 6 -16.88 25.22 2.11
C MET A 6 -17.27 26.31 1.12
N ILE A 7 -18.41 26.15 0.42
CA ILE A 7 -18.92 27.13 -0.53
C ILE A 7 -19.43 28.40 0.18
N LYS A 8 -20.12 28.24 1.32
CA LYS A 8 -20.67 29.37 2.09
C LYS A 8 -19.58 30.32 2.61
N ASN A 9 -18.42 29.80 2.96
CA ASN A 9 -17.35 30.63 3.49
C ASN A 9 -15.97 30.19 2.96
N LYS A 10 -15.48 30.86 1.94
CA LYS A 10 -14.20 30.61 1.29
C LYS A 10 -13.01 30.66 2.26
N TYR A 11 -13.06 31.55 3.25
CA TYR A 11 -11.96 31.77 4.19
C TYR A 11 -11.80 30.63 5.21
N THR A 12 -12.86 29.88 5.46
CA THR A 12 -12.84 28.74 6.37
C THR A 12 -12.82 27.39 5.64
N ALA A 13 -12.82 27.39 4.30
CA ALA A 13 -12.84 26.17 3.49
C ALA A 13 -11.70 25.21 3.86
N HIS A 14 -10.51 25.73 4.14
CA HIS A 14 -9.35 24.93 4.52
C HIS A 14 -9.58 24.04 5.76
N LYS A 15 -10.47 24.43 6.68
CA LYS A 15 -10.80 23.65 7.89
C LYS A 15 -11.56 22.36 7.55
N TYR A 16 -12.24 22.32 6.42
CA TYR A 16 -13.07 21.19 6.00
C TYR A 16 -12.40 20.29 4.96
N VAL A 17 -11.20 20.64 4.50
CA VAL A 17 -10.49 19.90 3.45
C VAL A 17 -10.20 18.46 3.90
N SER A 18 -9.73 18.27 5.13
CA SER A 18 -9.44 16.96 5.70
C SER A 18 -10.70 16.08 5.74
N ASP A 19 -11.81 16.63 6.26
CA ASP A 19 -13.09 15.93 6.34
C ASP A 19 -13.66 15.60 4.95
N TYR A 20 -13.45 16.50 4.00
CA TYR A 20 -13.83 16.26 2.60
C TYR A 20 -13.08 15.08 2.01
N TYR A 21 -11.75 15.03 2.15
CA TYR A 21 -10.94 13.90 1.66
C TYR A 21 -11.28 12.60 2.37
N THR A 22 -11.52 12.62 3.66
CA THR A 22 -11.96 11.44 4.42
C THR A 22 -13.27 10.89 3.86
N ASN A 23 -14.27 11.75 3.65
CA ASN A 23 -15.54 11.33 3.07
C ASN A 23 -15.41 10.88 1.62
N TYR A 24 -14.58 11.55 0.82
CA TYR A 24 -14.30 11.15 -0.56
C TYR A 24 -13.71 9.73 -0.62
N ASN A 25 -12.70 9.45 0.21
CA ASN A 25 -12.08 8.13 0.28
C ASN A 25 -13.06 7.05 0.77
N THR A 26 -13.89 7.39 1.76
CA THR A 26 -14.92 6.48 2.27
C THR A 26 -15.96 6.15 1.18
N ILE A 27 -16.43 7.15 0.43
CA ILE A 27 -17.38 6.94 -0.68
C ILE A 27 -16.72 6.12 -1.79
N SER A 28 -15.45 6.36 -2.10
CA SER A 28 -14.70 5.59 -3.09
C SER A 28 -14.56 4.12 -2.68
N GLY A 29 -14.32 3.86 -1.39
CA GLY A 29 -14.34 2.51 -0.81
C GLY A 29 -15.72 1.85 -0.97
N TRP A 30 -16.79 2.53 -0.55
CA TRP A 30 -18.15 2.02 -0.69
C TRP A 30 -18.55 1.76 -2.16
N LEU A 31 -18.12 2.63 -3.08
CA LEU A 31 -18.38 2.42 -4.50
C LEU A 31 -17.68 1.15 -5.03
N SER A 32 -16.47 0.88 -4.54
CA SER A 32 -15.75 -0.36 -4.85
C SER A 32 -16.47 -1.58 -4.27
N ASP A 33 -16.90 -1.48 -3.01
CA ASP A 33 -17.64 -2.55 -2.33
C ASP A 33 -18.98 -2.81 -3.03
N MET A 34 -19.71 -1.75 -3.45
CA MET A 34 -20.97 -1.87 -4.20
C MET A 34 -20.78 -2.55 -5.55
N ARG A 35 -19.63 -2.38 -6.22
CA ARG A 35 -19.31 -3.09 -7.47
C ARG A 35 -19.11 -4.59 -7.26
N SER A 36 -18.68 -4.99 -6.08
CA SER A 36 -18.48 -6.41 -5.71
C SER A 36 -19.72 -7.04 -5.06
N MET A 37 -20.74 -6.22 -4.70
CA MET A 37 -21.98 -6.74 -4.17
C MET A 37 -22.79 -7.44 -5.28
N PRO A 38 -23.43 -8.59 -4.97
CA PRO A 38 -24.35 -9.19 -5.90
C PRO A 38 -25.49 -8.21 -6.20
N LEU A 39 -25.85 -8.12 -7.48
CA LEU A 39 -26.98 -7.30 -7.91
C LEU A 39 -28.23 -7.72 -7.13
N SER A 40 -28.88 -6.77 -6.45
CA SER A 40 -30.18 -7.00 -5.80
C SER A 40 -31.31 -7.03 -6.84
N ILE A 41 -31.07 -7.67 -7.97
CA ILE A 41 -32.01 -7.81 -9.08
C ILE A 41 -32.27 -9.30 -9.23
N ASP A 42 -33.54 -9.69 -8.96
CA ASP A 42 -33.93 -11.10 -9.04
C ASP A 42 -34.17 -11.56 -10.48
N SER A 43 -34.56 -10.65 -11.37
CA SER A 43 -34.73 -10.92 -12.80
C SER A 43 -34.70 -9.64 -13.62
N ILE A 44 -34.22 -9.73 -14.85
CA ILE A 44 -34.33 -8.71 -15.89
C ILE A 44 -35.16 -9.30 -17.02
N GLU A 45 -36.37 -8.76 -17.26
CA GLU A 45 -37.23 -9.17 -18.36
C GLU A 45 -37.13 -8.16 -19.50
N LEU A 46 -36.75 -8.64 -20.68
CA LEU A 46 -36.77 -7.88 -21.92
C LEU A 46 -38.14 -8.14 -22.60
N CYS A 47 -39.00 -7.14 -22.60
CA CYS A 47 -40.35 -7.26 -23.14
C CYS A 47 -40.53 -6.39 -24.39
N SER A 48 -41.38 -6.82 -25.34
CA SER A 48 -41.83 -5.97 -26.45
C SER A 48 -42.85 -4.92 -25.95
N GLU A 49 -43.03 -3.83 -26.71
CA GLU A 49 -43.93 -2.69 -26.33
C GLU A 49 -45.34 -3.09 -25.93
N ASN A 50 -45.83 -4.24 -26.34
CA ASN A 50 -47.19 -4.72 -26.06
C ASN A 50 -47.30 -5.72 -24.90
N TYR A 51 -46.18 -5.95 -24.18
CA TYR A 51 -46.14 -6.89 -23.07
C TYR A 51 -46.57 -6.20 -21.76
N VAL A 52 -47.72 -6.62 -21.23
CA VAL A 52 -48.16 -6.23 -19.89
C VAL A 52 -47.47 -7.14 -18.87
N SER A 53 -46.45 -6.65 -18.21
CA SER A 53 -45.77 -7.36 -17.12
C SER A 53 -46.81 -7.77 -16.06
N LYS A 54 -46.96 -9.07 -15.82
CA LYS A 54 -47.67 -9.54 -14.63
C LYS A 54 -46.86 -9.11 -13.42
N LYS A 55 -47.31 -8.05 -12.74
CA LYS A 55 -46.70 -7.62 -11.47
C LYS A 55 -46.58 -8.85 -10.57
N ASN A 56 -45.35 -9.34 -10.40
CA ASN A 56 -45.05 -10.27 -9.33
C ASN A 56 -45.17 -9.50 -8.01
N VAL A 57 -46.39 -9.45 -7.49
CA VAL A 57 -46.64 -8.97 -6.14
C VAL A 57 -45.95 -9.97 -5.22
N SER A 58 -44.81 -9.55 -4.66
CA SER A 58 -44.08 -10.34 -3.66
C SER A 58 -45.01 -10.51 -2.44
N ASN A 59 -45.68 -11.65 -2.33
CA ASN A 59 -46.39 -12.00 -1.11
C ASN A 59 -45.38 -12.09 0.03
N ALA A 60 -45.66 -11.54 1.22
CA ALA A 60 -44.80 -11.52 2.39
C ALA A 60 -44.21 -12.91 2.71
N GLY A 61 -44.95 -13.99 2.44
CA GLY A 61 -44.46 -15.37 2.60
C GLY A 61 -43.34 -15.78 1.61
N LYS A 62 -43.44 -15.33 0.35
CA LYS A 62 -42.38 -15.59 -0.65
C LYS A 62 -41.13 -14.79 -0.34
N SER A 63 -41.30 -13.55 0.12
CA SER A 63 -40.16 -12.70 0.54
C SER A 63 -39.43 -13.28 1.75
N PHE A 64 -40.17 -13.86 2.69
CA PHE A 64 -39.59 -14.53 3.87
C PHE A 64 -38.82 -15.83 3.47
N LEU A 65 -39.43 -16.68 2.63
CA LEU A 65 -38.76 -17.88 2.11
C LEU A 65 -37.52 -17.53 1.32
N PHE A 66 -37.56 -16.49 0.50
CA PHE A 66 -36.41 -16.00 -0.25
C PHE A 66 -35.30 -15.48 0.69
N SER A 67 -35.66 -14.77 1.75
CA SER A 67 -34.72 -14.30 2.75
C SER A 67 -34.02 -15.46 3.49
N ILE A 68 -34.76 -16.50 3.81
CA ILE A 68 -34.21 -17.73 4.41
C ILE A 68 -33.29 -18.46 3.41
N GLN A 69 -33.72 -18.61 2.17
CA GLN A 69 -32.90 -19.24 1.14
C GLN A 69 -31.61 -18.45 0.88
N ARG A 70 -31.69 -17.12 0.85
CA ARG A 70 -30.56 -16.22 0.72
C ARG A 70 -29.61 -16.33 1.92
N PHE A 71 -30.15 -16.43 3.13
CA PHE A 71 -29.37 -16.62 4.35
C PHE A 71 -28.57 -17.94 4.27
N PHE A 72 -29.21 -19.06 3.94
CA PHE A 72 -28.51 -20.35 3.80
C PHE A 72 -27.57 -20.37 2.60
N SER A 73 -27.91 -19.77 1.47
CA SER A 73 -27.00 -19.60 0.32
C SER A 73 -25.74 -18.80 0.67
N SER A 74 -25.81 -17.84 1.59
CA SER A 74 -24.63 -17.06 2.01
C SER A 74 -23.61 -17.90 2.79
N PHE A 75 -24.03 -19.02 3.38
CA PHE A 75 -23.11 -19.97 4.02
C PHE A 75 -22.60 -21.05 3.06
N ALA A 76 -23.36 -21.35 1.99
CA ALA A 76 -23.00 -22.39 1.04
C ALA A 76 -22.16 -21.88 -0.14
N ASN A 77 -22.34 -20.63 -0.51
CA ASN A 77 -21.57 -20.01 -1.58
C ASN A 77 -20.51 -19.07 -0.98
N ALA A 78 -19.28 -19.55 -0.90
CA ALA A 78 -18.16 -18.65 -0.86
C ALA A 78 -18.25 -17.79 -2.15
N TYR A 79 -18.41 -16.48 -2.01
CA TYR A 79 -18.46 -15.51 -3.13
C TYR A 79 -17.08 -15.43 -3.83
N ASN A 80 -16.59 -16.54 -4.31
CA ASN A 80 -15.44 -16.62 -5.18
C ASN A 80 -15.92 -16.57 -6.62
N THR A 81 -15.46 -15.59 -7.34
CA THR A 81 -15.79 -15.26 -8.73
C THR A 81 -15.27 -16.29 -9.76
N SER A 82 -15.08 -17.53 -9.40
CA SER A 82 -14.72 -18.59 -10.32
C SER A 82 -15.74 -19.73 -10.21
N ALA A 83 -16.57 -19.82 -11.23
CA ALA A 83 -17.60 -20.84 -11.40
C ALA A 83 -17.06 -22.23 -11.76
N ASP A 84 -15.77 -22.48 -11.59
CA ASP A 84 -15.16 -23.80 -11.75
C ASP A 84 -14.55 -24.22 -10.43
N GLU A 85 -14.87 -25.43 -9.96
CA GLU A 85 -14.16 -26.16 -8.91
C GLU A 85 -12.74 -26.53 -9.41
N LYS A 86 -11.93 -25.54 -9.76
CA LYS A 86 -10.51 -25.79 -9.98
C LYS A 86 -9.89 -26.11 -8.63
N THR A 87 -9.33 -27.29 -8.51
CA THR A 87 -8.45 -27.60 -7.39
C THR A 87 -7.22 -26.69 -7.54
N TYR A 88 -7.00 -25.83 -6.56
CA TYR A 88 -5.82 -24.97 -6.53
C TYR A 88 -4.72 -25.64 -5.73
N ASP A 89 -3.51 -25.61 -6.27
CA ASP A 89 -2.33 -26.20 -5.65
C ASP A 89 -1.67 -25.21 -4.68
N LEU A 90 -1.74 -23.92 -4.99
CA LEU A 90 -1.13 -22.83 -4.23
C LEU A 90 -2.13 -21.71 -3.97
N ARG A 91 -2.07 -21.14 -2.79
CA ARG A 91 -2.83 -19.95 -2.39
C ARG A 91 -1.92 -18.74 -2.26
N LEU A 92 -2.21 -17.72 -3.04
CA LEU A 92 -1.45 -16.47 -3.09
C LEU A 92 -2.28 -15.31 -2.57
N TRP A 93 -1.79 -14.64 -1.54
CA TRP A 93 -2.39 -13.41 -1.05
C TRP A 93 -1.65 -12.19 -1.56
N VAL A 94 -2.40 -11.19 -2.01
CA VAL A 94 -1.88 -9.91 -2.47
C VAL A 94 -2.59 -8.76 -1.77
N ASN A 95 -1.83 -7.71 -1.41
CA ASN A 95 -2.37 -6.46 -0.87
C ASN A 95 -2.30 -5.37 -1.94
N TRP A 96 -2.87 -5.66 -3.10
CA TRP A 96 -2.92 -4.75 -4.25
C TRP A 96 -4.33 -4.29 -4.57
N GLY A 97 -4.40 -3.23 -5.39
CA GLY A 97 -5.64 -2.87 -6.04
C GLY A 97 -6.10 -3.96 -7.04
N ARG A 98 -7.40 -3.97 -7.32
CA ARG A 98 -8.01 -4.98 -8.20
C ARG A 98 -7.35 -5.04 -9.58
N ASP A 99 -7.01 -3.89 -10.17
CA ASP A 99 -6.42 -3.82 -11.50
C ASP A 99 -5.05 -4.51 -11.56
N GLN A 100 -4.22 -4.29 -10.54
CA GLN A 100 -2.91 -4.95 -10.41
C GLN A 100 -3.05 -6.46 -10.18
N ALA A 101 -4.00 -6.85 -9.34
CA ALA A 101 -4.29 -8.25 -9.09
C ALA A 101 -4.79 -8.99 -10.34
N GLN A 102 -5.59 -8.33 -11.20
CA GLN A 102 -6.01 -8.89 -12.49
C GLN A 102 -4.83 -9.11 -13.44
N VAL A 103 -3.89 -8.17 -13.51
CA VAL A 103 -2.68 -8.33 -14.32
C VAL A 103 -1.86 -9.52 -13.82
N LEU A 104 -1.67 -9.63 -12.50
CA LEU A 104 -0.96 -10.76 -11.91
C LEU A 104 -1.67 -12.08 -12.19
N ASN A 105 -3.00 -12.13 -12.04
CA ASN A 105 -3.78 -13.33 -12.35
C ASN A 105 -3.60 -13.75 -13.82
N SER A 106 -3.62 -12.79 -14.74
CA SER A 106 -3.36 -13.05 -16.16
C SER A 106 -1.95 -13.60 -16.42
N LEU A 107 -0.94 -13.11 -15.69
CA LEU A 107 0.42 -13.64 -15.77
C LEU A 107 0.51 -15.08 -15.22
N VAL A 108 -0.18 -15.35 -14.12
CA VAL A 108 -0.27 -16.69 -13.54
C VAL A 108 -0.91 -17.65 -14.54
N GLU A 109 -2.07 -17.32 -15.08
CA GLU A 109 -2.82 -18.20 -16.00
C GLU A 109 -2.11 -18.40 -17.34
N ASN A 110 -1.49 -17.37 -17.89
CA ASN A 110 -0.91 -17.42 -19.23
C ASN A 110 0.58 -17.80 -19.24
N SER A 111 1.29 -17.70 -18.13
CA SER A 111 2.74 -17.94 -18.08
C SER A 111 3.15 -18.94 -17.01
N PHE A 112 2.74 -18.74 -15.77
CA PHE A 112 3.19 -19.56 -14.64
C PHE A 112 2.57 -20.95 -14.67
N THR A 113 1.25 -21.04 -14.66
CA THR A 113 0.52 -22.34 -14.68
C THR A 113 0.89 -23.23 -15.88
N PRO A 114 0.98 -22.73 -17.12
CA PRO A 114 1.40 -23.57 -18.24
C PRO A 114 2.84 -24.09 -18.16
N LYS A 115 3.74 -23.37 -17.48
CA LYS A 115 5.15 -23.75 -17.33
C LYS A 115 5.38 -24.72 -16.17
N THR A 116 4.64 -24.54 -15.08
CA THR A 116 4.88 -25.26 -13.83
C THR A 116 3.88 -26.38 -13.57
N GLY A 117 2.70 -26.31 -14.18
CA GLY A 117 1.58 -27.19 -13.90
C GLY A 117 0.79 -26.85 -12.63
N PHE A 118 1.26 -25.87 -11.81
CA PHE A 118 0.57 -25.48 -10.58
C PHE A 118 -0.55 -24.48 -10.85
N ASN A 119 -1.73 -24.74 -10.28
CA ASN A 119 -2.85 -23.80 -10.27
C ASN A 119 -2.76 -22.90 -9.04
N VAL A 120 -2.83 -21.60 -9.24
CA VAL A 120 -2.71 -20.61 -8.15
C VAL A 120 -4.03 -19.93 -7.90
N LYS A 121 -4.50 -19.96 -6.64
CA LYS A 121 -5.64 -19.16 -6.18
C LYS A 121 -5.14 -17.82 -5.67
N LEU A 122 -5.37 -16.75 -6.45
CA LEU A 122 -5.04 -15.40 -6.06
C LEU A 122 -6.20 -14.78 -5.28
N GLU A 123 -5.91 -14.28 -4.09
CA GLU A 123 -6.87 -13.62 -3.20
C GLU A 123 -6.37 -12.23 -2.81
N ILE A 124 -7.23 -11.22 -2.99
CA ILE A 124 -6.93 -9.86 -2.54
C ILE A 124 -7.32 -9.77 -1.08
N VAL A 125 -6.34 -9.61 -0.20
CA VAL A 125 -6.53 -9.59 1.24
C VAL A 125 -6.03 -8.27 1.81
N ALA A 126 -6.97 -7.44 2.27
CA ALA A 126 -6.67 -6.18 2.95
C ALA A 126 -6.51 -6.32 4.48
N THR A 127 -6.76 -7.53 5.01
CA THR A 127 -6.75 -7.79 6.46
C THR A 127 -5.41 -8.31 6.94
N SER A 128 -5.21 -8.30 8.25
CA SER A 128 -3.99 -8.79 8.89
C SER A 128 -3.72 -10.26 8.54
N VAL A 129 -2.57 -10.53 7.95
CA VAL A 129 -2.05 -11.87 7.67
C VAL A 129 -2.04 -12.74 8.94
N ILE A 130 -1.76 -12.14 10.09
CA ILE A 130 -1.75 -12.83 11.39
C ILE A 130 -3.10 -13.48 11.69
N ASN A 131 -4.21 -12.79 11.38
CA ASN A 131 -5.54 -13.35 11.60
C ASN A 131 -5.81 -14.57 10.71
N GLY A 132 -5.32 -14.56 9.47
CA GLY A 132 -5.39 -15.71 8.58
C GLY A 132 -4.62 -16.91 9.11
N ILE A 133 -3.41 -16.69 9.59
CA ILE A 133 -2.56 -17.74 10.19
C ILE A 133 -3.26 -18.32 11.43
N LEU A 134 -3.76 -17.48 12.34
CA LEU A 134 -4.44 -17.92 13.57
C LEU A 134 -5.74 -18.69 13.30
N SER A 135 -6.43 -18.38 12.20
CA SER A 135 -7.66 -19.10 11.80
C SER A 135 -7.39 -20.41 11.03
N GLY A 136 -6.13 -20.77 10.82
CA GLY A 136 -5.76 -21.95 10.02
C GLY A 136 -6.00 -21.76 8.51
N ASN A 137 -6.20 -20.54 8.06
CA ASN A 137 -6.46 -20.18 6.66
C ASN A 137 -5.32 -19.35 6.08
N ALA A 138 -4.08 -19.74 6.37
CA ALA A 138 -2.89 -19.06 5.86
C ALA A 138 -2.71 -19.31 4.35
N PRO A 139 -2.12 -18.34 3.61
CA PRO A 139 -1.68 -18.56 2.24
C PRO A 139 -0.33 -19.28 2.22
N ASP A 140 0.01 -19.86 1.06
CA ASP A 140 1.36 -20.42 0.81
C ASP A 140 2.35 -19.30 0.48
N LEU A 141 1.89 -18.21 -0.15
CA LEU A 141 2.70 -17.06 -0.52
C LEU A 141 1.95 -15.75 -0.31
N ILE A 142 2.69 -14.71 0.10
CA ILE A 142 2.17 -13.36 0.27
C ILE A 142 3.01 -12.41 -0.57
N LEU A 143 2.38 -11.64 -1.45
CA LEU A 143 3.03 -10.54 -2.17
C LEU A 143 2.61 -9.18 -1.62
N CYS A 144 3.50 -8.19 -1.77
CA CYS A 144 3.29 -6.81 -1.36
C CYS A 144 2.92 -6.65 0.11
N SER A 145 3.57 -7.43 0.93
CA SER A 145 3.52 -7.25 2.38
C SER A 145 4.29 -6.01 2.81
N SER A 146 3.92 -5.42 3.95
CA SER A 146 4.71 -4.33 4.51
C SER A 146 6.12 -4.82 4.88
N ARG A 147 7.13 -3.93 4.77
CA ARG A 147 8.53 -4.25 5.04
C ARG A 147 8.79 -4.92 6.40
N SER A 148 7.99 -4.60 7.41
CA SER A 148 8.13 -5.15 8.76
C SER A 148 7.45 -6.50 8.96
N THR A 149 6.50 -6.87 8.10
CA THR A 149 5.70 -8.10 8.25
C THR A 149 6.54 -9.36 8.20
N PRO A 150 7.46 -9.56 7.23
CA PRO A 150 8.23 -10.80 7.16
C PRO A 150 9.03 -11.08 8.44
N VAL A 151 9.77 -10.11 8.95
CA VAL A 151 10.57 -10.30 10.17
C VAL A 151 9.67 -10.56 11.38
N ASN A 152 8.53 -9.87 11.50
CA ASN A 152 7.56 -10.11 12.57
C ASN A 152 6.96 -11.53 12.54
N LEU A 153 6.73 -12.07 11.36
CA LEU A 153 6.22 -13.43 11.18
C LEU A 153 7.34 -14.47 11.40
N ALA A 154 8.56 -14.19 10.93
CA ALA A 154 9.74 -15.03 11.16
C ALA A 154 10.04 -15.20 12.65
N MET A 155 9.99 -14.10 13.45
CA MET A 155 10.13 -14.14 14.90
C MET A 155 9.12 -15.06 15.60
N ARG A 156 8.00 -15.34 14.96
CA ARG A 156 6.94 -16.23 15.47
C ARG A 156 6.99 -17.62 14.87
N GLY A 157 8.00 -17.91 14.04
CA GLY A 157 8.13 -19.19 13.35
C GLY A 157 7.03 -19.47 12.31
N ALA A 158 6.45 -18.40 11.74
CA ALA A 158 5.33 -18.50 10.81
C ALA A 158 5.75 -18.40 9.33
N LEU A 159 7.03 -18.29 9.05
CA LEU A 159 7.59 -18.25 7.70
C LEU A 159 8.72 -19.29 7.53
N THR A 160 8.84 -19.79 6.32
CA THR A 160 9.95 -20.63 5.89
C THR A 160 11.18 -19.78 5.64
N ASP A 161 12.35 -20.26 6.03
CA ASP A 161 13.63 -19.65 5.72
C ASP A 161 13.98 -19.89 4.25
N LEU A 162 14.04 -18.82 3.47
CA LEU A 162 14.35 -18.90 2.05
C LEU A 162 15.80 -19.25 1.77
N SER A 163 16.71 -18.99 2.72
CA SER A 163 18.14 -19.34 2.58
C SER A 163 18.42 -20.83 2.60
N GLU A 164 17.44 -21.67 2.97
CA GLU A 164 17.54 -23.14 2.92
C GLU A 164 17.36 -23.71 1.50
N PHE A 165 16.89 -22.90 0.52
CA PHE A 165 16.70 -23.37 -0.85
C PHE A 165 18.00 -23.29 -1.65
N ASP A 166 18.30 -24.34 -2.41
CA ASP A 166 19.55 -24.46 -3.18
C ASP A 166 19.81 -23.34 -4.19
N ASP A 167 18.76 -22.74 -4.73
CA ASP A 167 18.80 -21.66 -5.72
C ASP A 167 18.70 -20.26 -5.11
N PHE A 168 18.67 -20.13 -3.79
CA PHE A 168 18.50 -18.86 -3.10
C PHE A 168 19.57 -17.84 -3.47
N GLU A 169 20.84 -18.23 -3.42
CA GLU A 169 21.97 -17.33 -3.72
C GLU A 169 21.98 -16.89 -5.18
N GLU A 170 21.54 -17.73 -6.11
CA GLU A 170 21.43 -17.36 -7.52
C GLU A 170 20.25 -16.41 -7.74
N THR A 171 19.11 -16.70 -7.11
CA THR A 171 17.93 -15.82 -7.13
C THR A 171 18.26 -14.45 -6.56
N LEU A 172 19.03 -14.40 -5.46
CA LEU A 172 19.41 -13.14 -4.82
C LEU A 172 20.25 -12.23 -5.73
N LYS A 173 21.04 -12.77 -6.64
CA LYS A 173 21.83 -11.98 -7.62
C LYS A 173 20.97 -11.18 -8.60
N SER A 174 19.71 -11.53 -8.76
CA SER A 174 18.78 -10.77 -9.59
C SER A 174 18.28 -9.47 -8.94
N PHE A 175 18.55 -9.31 -7.63
CA PHE A 175 18.19 -8.14 -6.85
C PHE A 175 19.39 -7.20 -6.65
N GLN A 176 19.12 -5.95 -6.34
CA GLN A 176 20.17 -4.99 -5.95
C GLN A 176 20.88 -5.46 -4.68
N ASN A 177 22.19 -5.22 -4.60
CA ASN A 177 22.95 -5.54 -3.41
C ASN A 177 22.36 -4.89 -2.16
N GLY A 178 22.14 -5.68 -1.11
CA GLY A 178 21.57 -5.22 0.14
C GLY A 178 20.03 -5.06 0.12
N ALA A 179 19.35 -5.33 -0.98
CA ALA A 179 17.90 -5.19 -1.07
C ALA A 179 17.15 -6.15 -0.13
N ALA A 180 17.69 -7.34 0.10
CA ALA A 180 17.13 -8.35 1.00
C ALA A 180 17.52 -8.15 2.48
N GLU A 181 18.50 -7.30 2.80
CA GLU A 181 18.97 -7.06 4.16
C GLU A 181 17.86 -6.81 5.21
N PRO A 182 16.78 -6.07 4.90
CA PRO A 182 15.71 -5.85 5.86
C PRO A 182 14.93 -7.11 6.25
N TYR A 183 15.07 -8.19 5.53
CA TYR A 183 14.32 -9.43 5.69
C TYR A 183 15.09 -10.56 6.36
N TYR A 184 16.34 -10.28 6.75
CA TYR A 184 17.14 -11.22 7.54
C TYR A 184 16.77 -11.16 9.01
N TYR A 185 16.63 -12.33 9.60
CA TYR A 185 16.43 -12.51 11.03
C TYR A 185 17.12 -13.77 11.51
N ASN A 186 17.94 -13.65 12.55
CA ASN A 186 18.65 -14.77 13.20
C ASN A 186 19.42 -15.69 12.23
N GLY A 187 19.98 -15.12 11.17
CA GLY A 187 20.78 -15.83 10.16
C GLY A 187 20.04 -16.32 8.94
N GLY A 188 18.71 -16.37 8.96
CA GLY A 188 17.87 -16.75 7.83
C GLY A 188 17.27 -15.56 7.10
N CYS A 189 16.87 -15.75 5.85
CA CYS A 189 16.17 -14.77 5.02
C CYS A 189 14.71 -15.19 4.80
N TYR A 190 13.76 -14.34 5.14
CA TYR A 190 12.32 -14.71 5.19
C TYR A 190 11.45 -13.99 4.18
N ALA A 191 12.02 -13.15 3.34
CA ALA A 191 11.34 -12.56 2.19
C ALA A 191 12.34 -12.01 1.18
N LEU A 192 11.83 -11.76 -0.04
CA LEU A 192 12.56 -11.03 -1.09
C LEU A 192 11.80 -9.74 -1.41
N PRO A 193 12.51 -8.66 -1.80
CA PRO A 193 11.87 -7.41 -2.16
C PRO A 193 11.15 -7.53 -3.51
N ASP A 194 9.88 -7.16 -3.55
CA ASP A 194 9.12 -7.04 -4.79
C ASP A 194 9.20 -5.63 -5.38
N THR A 195 9.45 -4.64 -4.53
CA THR A 195 9.55 -3.23 -4.92
C THR A 195 10.69 -2.53 -4.16
N GLN A 196 11.28 -1.55 -4.80
CA GLN A 196 12.22 -0.62 -4.17
C GLN A 196 11.71 0.81 -4.29
N SER A 197 11.78 1.54 -3.18
CA SER A 197 11.43 2.96 -3.14
C SER A 197 12.64 3.79 -2.76
N PHE A 198 12.82 4.90 -3.44
CA PHE A 198 13.89 5.85 -3.16
C PHE A 198 13.38 7.27 -3.32
N MET A 199 14.05 8.21 -2.64
CA MET A 199 13.71 9.63 -2.78
C MET A 199 14.37 10.20 -4.01
N ILE A 200 13.58 10.95 -4.80
CA ILE A 200 14.05 11.73 -5.94
C ILE A 200 13.53 13.14 -5.84
N MET A 201 14.28 14.07 -6.40
CA MET A 201 13.89 15.44 -6.50
C MET A 201 13.18 15.71 -7.82
N PHE A 202 11.92 16.14 -7.74
CA PHE A 202 11.20 16.70 -8.88
C PHE A 202 11.35 18.23 -8.87
N TYR A 203 11.64 18.81 -10.02
CA TYR A 203 11.78 20.26 -10.13
C TYR A 203 11.12 20.81 -11.40
N ARG A 204 10.68 22.03 -11.31
CA ARG A 204 10.18 22.81 -12.43
C ARG A 204 11.35 23.46 -13.16
N LYS A 205 11.68 22.95 -14.35
CA LYS A 205 12.79 23.43 -15.17
C LYS A 205 12.63 24.91 -15.52
N ASP A 206 11.43 25.32 -15.92
CA ASP A 206 11.08 26.70 -16.24
C ASP A 206 11.25 27.67 -15.05
N VAL A 207 11.00 27.20 -13.83
CA VAL A 207 11.18 28.00 -12.59
C VAL A 207 12.67 28.17 -12.30
N LEU A 208 13.45 27.11 -12.36
CA LEU A 208 14.90 27.20 -12.14
C LEU A 208 15.57 28.11 -13.17
N GLU A 209 15.22 27.98 -14.46
CA GLU A 209 15.72 28.83 -15.54
C GLU A 209 15.35 30.30 -15.31
N LYS A 210 14.08 30.61 -14.97
CA LYS A 210 13.61 31.97 -14.69
C LYS A 210 14.33 32.63 -13.49
N LEU A 211 14.69 31.81 -12.50
CA LEU A 211 15.38 32.29 -11.30
C LEU A 211 16.92 32.21 -11.43
N GLU A 212 17.41 31.82 -12.61
CA GLU A 212 18.84 31.64 -12.85
C GLU A 212 19.48 30.72 -11.79
N LEU A 213 18.82 29.59 -11.54
CA LEU A 213 19.24 28.54 -10.62
C LEU A 213 19.66 27.28 -11.40
N GLY A 214 20.78 26.69 -11.00
CA GLY A 214 21.13 25.33 -11.40
C GLY A 214 20.29 24.29 -10.66
N VAL A 215 20.31 23.04 -11.15
CA VAL A 215 19.73 21.90 -10.42
C VAL A 215 20.64 21.60 -9.22
N PRO A 216 20.15 21.68 -7.97
CA PRO A 216 20.96 21.44 -6.79
C PRO A 216 21.53 20.03 -6.76
N LYS A 217 22.81 19.88 -6.45
CA LYS A 217 23.50 18.60 -6.29
C LYS A 217 23.90 18.31 -4.85
N THR A 218 23.88 19.32 -4.00
CA THR A 218 24.20 19.24 -2.57
C THR A 218 23.06 19.83 -1.75
N TRP A 219 23.04 19.54 -0.45
CA TRP A 219 22.06 20.13 0.46
C TRP A 219 22.26 21.64 0.65
N ASP A 220 23.47 22.14 0.58
CA ASP A 220 23.75 23.57 0.62
C ASP A 220 23.18 24.27 -0.61
N GLU A 221 23.44 23.75 -1.82
CA GLU A 221 22.86 24.28 -3.05
C GLU A 221 21.33 24.19 -3.04
N PHE A 222 20.76 23.13 -2.47
CA PHE A 222 19.32 22.99 -2.29
C PHE A 222 18.76 24.06 -1.36
N THR A 223 19.44 24.32 -0.25
CA THR A 223 19.05 25.35 0.72
C THR A 223 19.07 26.74 0.11
N ASP A 224 20.15 27.07 -0.61
CA ASP A 224 20.30 28.37 -1.30
C ASP A 224 19.20 28.55 -2.37
N ALA A 225 18.94 27.49 -3.15
CA ALA A 225 17.86 27.51 -4.13
C ALA A 225 16.48 27.69 -3.45
N THR A 226 16.26 27.02 -2.32
CA THR A 226 15.02 27.13 -1.54
C THR A 226 14.77 28.55 -1.08
N VAL A 227 15.78 29.22 -0.53
CA VAL A 227 15.67 30.63 -0.11
C VAL A 227 15.26 31.52 -1.28
N LYS A 228 15.87 31.34 -2.47
CA LYS A 228 15.56 32.14 -3.66
C LYS A 228 14.16 31.88 -4.19
N ILE A 229 13.72 30.60 -4.16
CA ILE A 229 12.37 30.18 -4.56
C ILE A 229 11.32 30.79 -3.62
N LEU A 230 11.51 30.71 -2.31
CA LEU A 230 10.60 31.27 -1.31
C LEU A 230 10.48 32.81 -1.42
N ARG A 231 11.57 33.50 -1.67
CA ARG A 231 11.56 34.99 -1.90
C ARG A 231 10.75 35.40 -3.12
N ASN A 232 10.51 34.48 -4.06
CA ASN A 232 9.68 34.71 -5.24
C ASN A 232 8.24 34.19 -5.06
N ASN A 233 7.77 34.01 -3.83
CA ASN A 233 6.43 33.54 -3.48
C ASN A 233 6.09 32.14 -4.07
N MET A 234 7.09 31.30 -4.25
CA MET A 234 6.95 29.90 -4.64
C MET A 234 7.29 29.00 -3.45
N GLN A 235 6.91 27.73 -3.53
CA GLN A 235 7.10 26.78 -2.44
C GLN A 235 8.00 25.64 -2.85
N VAL A 236 8.77 25.14 -1.87
CA VAL A 236 9.52 23.89 -1.94
C VAL A 236 8.84 22.90 -0.99
N SER A 237 8.59 21.68 -1.46
CA SER A 237 7.99 20.63 -0.65
C SER A 237 9.03 19.58 -0.34
N LEU A 238 9.16 19.25 0.94
CA LEU A 238 9.95 18.10 1.41
C LEU A 238 9.00 16.99 1.83
N PRO A 239 9.40 15.72 1.69
CA PRO A 239 8.60 14.60 2.14
C PRO A 239 8.42 14.67 3.65
N TYR A 240 7.22 15.02 4.06
CA TYR A 240 6.82 15.09 5.46
C TYR A 240 5.64 14.15 5.70
N THR A 241 5.85 13.14 6.51
CA THR A 241 4.77 12.27 6.95
C THR A 241 4.36 12.65 8.36
N LYS A 242 3.16 13.19 8.53
CA LYS A 242 2.55 13.32 9.84
C LYS A 242 2.43 11.92 10.44
N MET A 243 3.10 11.66 11.54
CA MET A 243 2.89 10.46 12.34
C MET A 243 1.51 10.52 13.01
N ASN A 244 0.46 10.31 12.23
CA ASN A 244 -0.83 9.93 12.78
C ASN A 244 -0.78 8.43 12.97
N GLY A 245 -0.48 7.99 14.16
CA GLY A 245 -0.38 6.68 14.79
C GLY A 245 -0.67 5.35 14.07
N THR A 246 -1.15 5.35 12.85
CA THR A 246 -1.54 4.14 12.11
C THR A 246 -0.90 3.99 10.73
N ALA A 247 -0.38 5.06 10.12
CA ALA A 247 0.13 5.01 8.75
C ALA A 247 1.61 4.59 8.64
N ALA A 248 2.34 4.53 9.75
CA ALA A 248 3.75 4.14 9.74
C ALA A 248 3.98 2.62 9.65
N ALA A 249 2.93 1.81 9.80
CA ALA A 249 3.05 0.36 9.83
C ALA A 249 3.07 -0.30 8.45
N ASP A 250 2.63 0.39 7.39
CA ASP A 250 2.30 -0.27 6.11
C ASP A 250 3.33 -0.09 4.99
N GLY A 251 4.60 0.21 5.31
CA GLY A 251 5.66 0.18 4.29
C GLY A 251 5.46 1.08 3.08
N GLY A 252 4.49 2.00 3.13
CA GLY A 252 4.31 3.03 2.11
C GLY A 252 5.49 4.01 2.10
N VAL A 253 5.51 4.91 1.14
CA VAL A 253 6.54 5.95 0.93
C VAL A 253 6.87 6.75 2.21
N GLY A 254 5.99 6.69 3.22
CA GLY A 254 6.21 7.24 4.55
C GLY A 254 7.33 6.61 5.37
N SER A 255 7.84 5.43 4.98
CA SER A 255 9.00 4.82 5.63
C SER A 255 10.33 5.44 5.17
N LEU A 256 10.33 6.17 4.05
CA LEU A 256 11.46 6.98 3.59
C LEU A 256 11.40 8.35 4.29
N SER A 257 11.75 8.39 5.54
CA SER A 257 11.85 9.69 6.22
C SER A 257 13.14 10.38 5.80
N LEU A 258 13.06 11.69 5.58
CA LEU A 258 14.20 12.51 5.19
C LEU A 258 15.35 12.40 6.20
N PHE A 259 15.03 12.35 7.50
CA PHE A 259 16.03 12.34 8.55
C PHE A 259 16.97 11.10 8.51
N PRO A 260 16.50 9.84 8.42
CA PRO A 260 17.41 8.70 8.21
C PRO A 260 18.24 8.80 6.94
N THR A 261 17.70 9.36 5.87
CA THR A 261 18.48 9.58 4.64
C THR A 261 19.62 10.56 4.87
N LEU A 262 19.36 11.68 5.56
CA LEU A 262 20.37 12.65 5.91
C LEU A 262 21.44 12.05 6.82
N LEU A 263 21.06 11.23 7.82
CA LEU A 263 22.02 10.52 8.67
C LEU A 263 22.95 9.65 7.83
N THR A 264 22.40 8.81 6.96
CA THR A 264 23.17 7.91 6.12
C THR A 264 24.11 8.67 5.16
N GLN A 265 23.61 9.75 4.54
CA GLN A 265 24.43 10.60 3.65
C GLN A 265 25.56 11.32 4.36
N ASN A 266 25.43 11.58 5.66
CA ASN A 266 26.50 12.13 6.51
C ASN A 266 27.36 11.04 7.19
N GLY A 267 27.22 9.76 6.78
CA GLY A 267 28.01 8.65 7.33
C GLY A 267 27.62 8.26 8.75
N VAL A 268 26.46 8.70 9.23
CA VAL A 268 26.00 8.36 10.58
C VAL A 268 25.19 7.07 10.54
N GLU A 269 25.71 6.03 11.16
CA GLU A 269 24.96 4.81 11.40
C GLU A 269 24.00 4.98 12.59
N ILE A 270 22.73 4.57 12.42
CA ILE A 270 21.70 4.69 13.47
C ILE A 270 22.02 3.80 14.67
N TYR A 271 22.64 2.66 14.43
CA TYR A 271 23.06 1.71 15.47
C TYR A 271 24.56 1.44 15.39
N ASN A 272 25.16 1.06 16.49
CA ASN A 272 26.55 0.58 16.50
C ASN A 272 26.69 -0.77 15.76
N ASN A 273 27.94 -1.19 15.47
CA ASN A 273 28.23 -2.43 14.74
C ASN A 273 27.62 -3.69 15.38
N LYS A 274 27.36 -3.68 16.70
CA LYS A 274 26.70 -4.79 17.41
C LYS A 274 25.17 -4.68 17.40
N ARG A 275 24.62 -3.59 16.84
CA ARG A 275 23.19 -3.27 16.78
C ARG A 275 22.46 -3.28 18.15
N ASN A 276 23.21 -3.11 19.23
CA ASN A 276 22.67 -3.11 20.59
C ASN A 276 22.60 -1.71 21.24
N MET A 277 23.16 -0.69 20.61
CA MET A 277 23.10 0.70 21.05
C MET A 277 22.79 1.63 19.87
N CYS A 278 21.97 2.64 20.16
CA CYS A 278 21.60 3.69 19.21
C CYS A 278 22.64 4.82 19.24
N ASN A 279 23.10 5.26 18.06
CA ASN A 279 24.11 6.31 17.90
C ASN A 279 23.49 7.71 17.69
N LEU A 280 22.18 7.86 17.80
CA LEU A 280 21.51 9.17 17.58
C LEU A 280 21.92 10.24 18.60
N GLY A 281 22.62 9.88 19.66
CA GLY A 281 23.23 10.81 20.62
C GLY A 281 24.63 11.28 20.26
N SER A 282 25.20 10.86 19.15
CA SER A 282 26.52 11.34 18.69
C SER A 282 26.48 12.81 18.27
N ALA A 283 27.62 13.49 18.30
CA ALA A 283 27.70 14.89 17.91
C ALA A 283 27.32 15.08 16.43
N GLU A 284 27.71 14.14 15.58
CA GLU A 284 27.39 14.10 14.16
C GLU A 284 25.89 13.93 13.93
N ALA A 285 25.23 13.00 14.64
CA ALA A 285 23.79 12.81 14.55
C ALA A 285 23.00 14.04 15.00
N ILE A 286 23.46 14.68 16.08
CA ILE A 286 22.86 15.93 16.60
C ILE A 286 23.02 17.06 15.59
N SER A 287 24.18 17.19 14.92
CA SER A 287 24.39 18.18 13.87
C SER A 287 23.43 17.96 12.71
N VAL A 288 23.32 16.73 12.21
CA VAL A 288 22.36 16.36 11.13
C VAL A 288 20.93 16.66 11.55
N PHE A 289 20.57 16.38 12.80
CA PHE A 289 19.23 16.71 13.31
C PHE A 289 18.98 18.22 13.32
N ALA A 290 19.96 19.01 13.76
CA ALA A 290 19.84 20.46 13.75
C ALA A 290 19.66 21.00 12.34
N ASP A 291 20.44 20.53 11.36
CA ASP A 291 20.34 20.96 9.97
C ASP A 291 19.01 20.52 9.34
N TRP A 292 18.52 19.32 9.64
CA TRP A 292 17.21 18.87 9.22
C TRP A 292 16.09 19.74 9.78
N THR A 293 16.16 20.11 11.06
CA THR A 293 15.11 20.95 11.68
C THR A 293 15.10 22.37 11.13
N LYS A 294 16.25 22.93 10.74
CA LYS A 294 16.33 24.25 10.08
C LYS A 294 15.50 24.32 8.80
N LEU A 295 15.40 23.22 8.05
CA LEU A 295 14.56 23.18 6.84
C LEU A 295 13.08 23.49 7.12
N TYR A 296 12.62 23.29 8.34
CA TYR A 296 11.24 23.51 8.77
C TYR A 296 11.07 24.77 9.64
N THR A 297 12.10 25.18 10.35
CA THR A 297 12.04 26.34 11.26
C THR A 297 12.41 27.64 10.57
N ASP A 298 13.46 27.61 9.76
CA ASP A 298 14.08 28.82 9.20
C ASP A 298 13.59 29.10 7.77
N TYR A 299 13.12 28.09 7.06
CA TYR A 299 12.72 28.18 5.65
C TYR A 299 11.22 27.91 5.43
N LYS A 300 10.37 28.41 6.36
CA LYS A 300 8.91 28.31 6.26
C LYS A 300 8.32 29.11 5.12
#